data_7dd5ed8bb62031b88bf59a9a11c8216a
#
_entry.id   7dd5ed8bb62031b88bf59a9a11c8216a
#
_cell.length_a   1.000
_cell.length_b   1.000
_cell.length_c   1.000
_cell.angle_alpha   90.00
_cell.angle_beta   90.00
_cell.angle_gamma   90.00
#
_symmetry.space_group_name_H-M   'P 1'
#
loop_
_entity.id
_entity.type
_entity.pdbx_description
1 polymer ?
#
loop_
_entity_poly.entity_id
_entity_poly.type
_entity_poly.pdbx_seq_one_letter_code
_entity_poly.pdbx_strand_id
1 'polypeptide(L)'
;MKVLIIQAKMGIGDMVIYLPYIHAISKKNKTSVSVLVKDSSRAKELLAEDNHIDEIIHLEKDMDGMKGIFKLSKELKKRNFDKIFIFNSSLRYNLIARLTGIKSIYQYPLFRSKDNIVLSAKIFTEDIINEVVSTEPNLIIKKTDNNLDRNFKH
;
A
#
# COMPACT_ATOMS: atom_id res chain seq x y z
N MET A 1 13.48 -11.38 2.22
CA MET A 1 13.15 -10.35 1.21
C MET A 1 12.15 -9.39 1.81
N LYS A 2 12.39 -8.09 1.69
CA LYS A 2 11.51 -7.03 2.18
C LYS A 2 10.90 -6.27 1.02
N VAL A 3 9.58 -6.13 1.02
CA VAL A 3 8.82 -5.49 -0.06
C VAL A 3 8.08 -4.28 0.50
N LEU A 4 8.24 -3.14 -0.17
CA LEU A 4 7.49 -1.92 0.12
C LEU A 4 6.45 -1.65 -0.97
N ILE A 5 5.25 -1.33 -0.56
CA ILE A 5 4.19 -0.81 -1.43
C ILE A 5 3.93 0.64 -1.06
N ILE A 6 3.96 1.53 -2.02
CA ILE A 6 3.59 2.94 -1.83
C ILE A 6 2.20 3.16 -2.38
N GLN A 7 1.25 3.40 -1.47
CA GLN A 7 -0.13 3.75 -1.78
C GLN A 7 -0.44 5.09 -1.09
N ALA A 8 -0.17 6.18 -1.78
CA ALA A 8 -0.25 7.53 -1.23
C ALA A 8 -1.57 8.25 -1.55
N LYS A 9 -2.64 7.51 -1.81
CA LYS A 9 -4.00 8.05 -1.93
C LYS A 9 -4.58 8.33 -0.55
N MET A 10 -5.51 9.27 -0.49
CA MET A 10 -6.20 9.66 0.74
C MET A 10 -7.51 8.89 0.87
N GLY A 11 -7.82 8.54 2.10
CA GLY A 11 -9.10 7.93 2.43
C GLY A 11 -9.07 6.40 2.56
N ILE A 12 -10.01 5.91 3.36
CA ILE A 12 -10.16 4.49 3.66
C ILE A 12 -10.65 3.70 2.43
N GLY A 13 -11.49 4.33 1.59
CA GLY A 13 -12.00 3.72 0.37
C GLY A 13 -10.89 3.40 -0.64
N ASP A 14 -9.95 4.32 -0.82
CA ASP A 14 -8.78 4.07 -1.67
C ASP A 14 -7.96 2.89 -1.15
N MET A 15 -7.78 2.78 0.17
CA MET A 15 -7.05 1.68 0.77
C MET A 15 -7.71 0.33 0.47
N VAL A 16 -9.03 0.25 0.59
CA VAL A 16 -9.80 -0.97 0.29
C VAL A 16 -9.66 -1.37 -1.18
N ILE A 17 -9.69 -0.41 -2.10
CA ILE A 17 -9.52 -0.65 -3.54
C ILE A 17 -8.15 -1.30 -3.85
N TYR A 18 -7.10 -0.94 -3.13
CA TYR A 18 -5.75 -1.47 -3.38
C TYR A 18 -5.46 -2.81 -2.69
N LEU A 19 -6.28 -3.26 -1.74
CA LEU A 19 -6.03 -4.50 -0.99
C LEU A 19 -5.84 -5.75 -1.86
N PRO A 20 -6.66 -6.02 -2.90
CA PRO A 20 -6.46 -7.20 -3.75
C PRO A 20 -5.06 -7.25 -4.36
N TYR A 21 -4.54 -6.10 -4.75
CA TYR A 21 -3.23 -5.97 -5.40
C TYR A 21 -2.09 -6.10 -4.40
N ILE A 22 -2.25 -5.53 -3.20
CA ILE A 22 -1.32 -5.70 -2.08
C ILE A 22 -1.19 -7.19 -1.71
N HIS A 23 -2.33 -7.88 -1.57
CA HIS A 23 -2.36 -9.30 -1.28
C HIS A 23 -1.72 -10.15 -2.40
N ALA A 24 -1.98 -9.82 -3.66
CA ALA A 24 -1.39 -10.52 -4.80
C ALA A 24 0.15 -10.38 -4.82
N ILE A 25 0.66 -9.17 -4.57
CA ILE A 25 2.11 -8.92 -4.47
C ILE A 25 2.73 -9.68 -3.29
N SER A 26 2.08 -9.67 -2.12
CA SER A 26 2.51 -10.43 -0.95
C SER A 26 2.59 -11.93 -1.25
N LYS A 27 1.55 -12.50 -1.81
CA LYS A 27 1.50 -13.93 -2.20
C LYS A 27 2.58 -14.28 -3.21
N LYS A 28 2.75 -13.48 -4.26
CA LYS A 28 3.76 -13.71 -5.31
C LYS A 28 5.17 -13.70 -4.76
N ASN A 29 5.46 -12.77 -3.86
CA ASN A 29 6.78 -12.68 -3.24
C ASN A 29 6.94 -13.60 -2.02
N LYS A 30 5.90 -14.32 -1.61
CA LYS A 30 5.86 -15.24 -0.44
C LYS A 30 6.36 -14.56 0.84
N THR A 31 5.96 -13.31 1.03
CA THR A 31 6.32 -12.49 2.20
C THR A 31 5.23 -11.49 2.49
N SER A 32 5.04 -11.14 3.75
CA SER A 32 4.26 -9.96 4.11
C SER A 32 4.94 -8.70 3.61
N VAL A 33 4.20 -7.64 3.41
CA VAL A 33 4.69 -6.39 2.81
C VAL A 33 4.53 -5.23 3.77
N SER A 34 5.40 -4.24 3.65
CA SER A 34 5.22 -2.93 4.29
C SER A 34 4.47 -2.00 3.36
N VAL A 35 3.55 -1.21 3.87
CA VAL A 35 2.74 -0.27 3.07
C VAL A 35 2.96 1.15 3.56
N LEU A 36 3.41 2.04 2.68
CA LEU A 36 3.48 3.48 2.93
C LEU A 36 2.16 4.13 2.54
N VAL A 37 1.54 4.80 3.49
CA VAL A 37 0.22 5.42 3.38
C VAL A 37 0.20 6.84 3.92
N LYS A 38 -0.81 7.63 3.53
CA LYS A 38 -1.10 8.90 4.20
C LYS A 38 -1.91 8.66 5.48
N ASP A 39 -1.74 9.50 6.48
CA ASP A 39 -2.45 9.40 7.77
C ASP A 39 -3.97 9.34 7.63
N SER A 40 -4.53 10.08 6.68
CA SER A 40 -5.95 10.11 6.41
C SER A 40 -6.54 8.79 5.89
N SER A 41 -5.72 7.80 5.55
CA SER A 41 -6.17 6.51 5.04
C SER A 41 -6.79 5.59 6.11
N ARG A 42 -6.53 5.84 7.39
CA ARG A 42 -6.88 4.95 8.52
C ARG A 42 -6.42 3.49 8.31
N ALA A 43 -5.38 3.30 7.53
CA ALA A 43 -4.88 1.98 7.14
C ALA A 43 -4.44 1.15 8.34
N LYS A 44 -3.86 1.76 9.36
CA LYS A 44 -3.41 1.07 10.57
C LYS A 44 -4.55 0.36 11.30
N GLU A 45 -5.72 1.01 11.40
CA GLU A 45 -6.90 0.41 12.04
C GLU A 45 -7.52 -0.68 11.16
N LEU A 46 -7.62 -0.40 9.85
CA LEU A 46 -8.25 -1.29 8.88
C LEU A 46 -7.47 -2.60 8.69
N LEU A 47 -6.15 -2.54 8.72
CA LEU A 47 -5.25 -3.61 8.33
C LEU A 47 -4.50 -4.26 9.50
N ALA A 48 -4.89 -3.95 10.74
CA ALA A 48 -4.21 -4.43 11.94
C ALA A 48 -4.09 -5.96 12.02
N GLU A 49 -5.05 -6.69 11.47
CA GLU A 49 -5.12 -8.16 11.52
C GLU A 49 -4.79 -8.80 10.15
N ASP A 50 -4.29 -8.03 9.19
CA ASP A 50 -3.99 -8.52 7.85
C ASP A 50 -2.60 -9.17 7.78
N ASN A 51 -2.57 -10.50 7.67
CA ASN A 51 -1.34 -11.29 7.64
C ASN A 51 -0.46 -11.04 6.40
N HIS A 52 -0.97 -10.38 5.38
CA HIS A 52 -0.20 -9.98 4.20
C HIS A 52 0.59 -8.70 4.41
N ILE A 53 0.34 -7.99 5.51
CA ILE A 53 0.96 -6.71 5.82
C ILE A 53 1.65 -6.82 7.17
N ASP A 54 2.95 -6.54 7.21
CA ASP A 54 3.76 -6.57 8.42
C ASP A 54 3.97 -5.18 9.04
N GLU A 55 3.97 -4.14 8.23
CA GLU A 55 4.17 -2.77 8.71
C GLU A 55 3.34 -1.77 7.91
N ILE A 56 2.70 -0.84 8.61
CA ILE A 56 2.11 0.36 8.02
C ILE A 56 3.01 1.55 8.35
N ILE A 57 3.57 2.16 7.31
CA ILE A 57 4.43 3.34 7.43
C ILE A 57 3.58 4.56 7.09
N HIS A 58 3.43 5.47 8.05
CA HIS A 58 2.69 6.71 7.84
C HIS A 58 3.58 7.78 7.24
N LEU A 59 3.08 8.43 6.20
CA LEU A 59 3.71 9.61 5.62
C LEU A 59 3.44 10.83 6.51
N GLU A 60 4.42 11.20 7.32
CA GLU A 60 4.34 12.39 8.16
C GLU A 60 4.25 13.68 7.32
N LYS A 61 3.66 14.73 7.90
CA LYS A 61 3.46 16.01 7.19
C LYS A 61 4.75 16.64 6.68
N ASP A 62 5.83 16.50 7.42
CA ASP A 62 7.15 17.03 7.05
C ASP A 62 7.90 16.16 6.03
N MET A 63 7.40 14.95 5.77
CA MET A 63 7.87 14.06 4.71
C MET A 63 7.08 14.24 3.41
N ASP A 64 5.99 14.98 3.43
CA ASP A 64 5.21 15.29 2.22
C ASP A 64 5.82 16.49 1.47
N GLY A 65 5.49 16.60 0.17
CA GLY A 65 6.04 17.63 -0.70
C GLY A 65 7.52 17.45 -1.06
N MET A 66 8.08 18.47 -1.72
CA MET A 66 9.46 18.43 -2.25
C MET A 66 10.51 18.40 -1.15
N LYS A 67 10.30 19.14 -0.07
CA LYS A 67 11.24 19.20 1.06
C LYS A 67 11.34 17.87 1.80
N GLY A 68 10.28 17.06 1.77
CA GLY A 68 10.23 15.77 2.43
C GLY A 68 10.92 14.64 1.68
N ILE A 69 11.34 14.83 0.42
CA ILE A 69 11.94 13.78 -0.41
C ILE A 69 13.15 13.15 0.27
N PHE A 70 14.09 13.96 0.73
CA PHE A 70 15.31 13.46 1.36
C PHE A 70 15.04 12.79 2.71
N LYS A 71 14.14 13.38 3.51
CA LYS A 71 13.75 12.79 4.81
C LYS A 71 13.11 11.41 4.62
N LEU A 72 12.13 11.31 3.74
CA LEU A 72 11.46 10.05 3.46
C LEU A 72 12.41 9.02 2.85
N SER A 73 13.25 9.41 1.90
CA SER A 73 14.27 8.52 1.31
C SER A 73 15.22 7.95 2.36
N LYS A 74 15.66 8.79 3.30
CA LYS A 74 16.54 8.38 4.41
C LYS A 74 15.84 7.37 5.34
N GLU A 75 14.58 7.62 5.68
CA GLU A 75 13.79 6.71 6.52
C GLU A 75 13.55 5.35 5.83
N LEU A 76 13.20 5.36 4.56
CA LEU A 76 13.01 4.12 3.80
C LEU A 76 14.32 3.36 3.59
N LYS A 77 15.43 4.06 3.38
CA LYS A 77 16.74 3.43 3.22
C LYS A 77 17.16 2.63 4.47
N LYS A 78 16.85 3.12 5.66
CA LYS A 78 17.15 2.40 6.92
C LYS A 78 16.44 1.06 7.03
N ARG A 79 15.32 0.87 6.34
CA ARG A 79 14.52 -0.36 6.39
C ARG A 79 15.03 -1.46 5.47
N ASN A 80 15.95 -1.15 4.54
CA ASN A 80 16.59 -2.09 3.62
C ASN A 80 15.59 -2.92 2.81
N PHE A 81 14.70 -2.25 2.08
CA PHE A 81 13.78 -2.91 1.15
C PHE A 81 14.52 -3.44 -0.08
N ASP A 82 14.09 -4.60 -0.56
CA ASP A 82 14.61 -5.23 -1.78
C ASP A 82 13.82 -4.82 -3.03
N LYS A 83 12.51 -4.61 -2.86
CA LYS A 83 11.59 -4.23 -3.93
C LYS A 83 10.65 -3.11 -3.49
N ILE A 84 10.31 -2.22 -4.41
CA ILE A 84 9.28 -1.19 -4.22
C ILE A 84 8.26 -1.26 -5.36
N PHE A 85 6.97 -1.25 -4.99
CA PHE A 85 5.83 -1.12 -5.90
C PHE A 85 5.13 0.19 -5.63
N ILE A 86 5.05 1.06 -6.63
CA ILE A 86 4.51 2.42 -6.48
C ILE A 86 3.20 2.54 -7.26
N PHE A 87 2.08 2.53 -6.54
CA PHE A 87 0.73 2.75 -7.09
C PHE A 87 0.45 4.26 -7.26
N ASN A 88 1.37 4.95 -7.89
CA ASN A 88 1.29 6.38 -8.15
C ASN A 88 2.18 6.75 -9.35
N SER A 89 1.71 7.67 -10.19
CA SER A 89 2.46 8.14 -11.37
C SER A 89 3.36 9.35 -11.11
N SER A 90 3.55 9.74 -9.86
CA SER A 90 4.36 10.90 -9.49
C SER A 90 5.87 10.64 -9.60
N LEU A 91 6.58 11.54 -10.25
CA LEU A 91 8.04 11.57 -10.27
C LEU A 91 8.66 11.63 -8.87
N ARG A 92 7.96 12.25 -7.92
CA ARG A 92 8.42 12.37 -6.53
C ARG A 92 8.70 11.00 -5.90
N TYR A 93 7.76 10.07 -6.00
CA TYR A 93 7.94 8.74 -5.43
C TYR A 93 8.98 7.91 -6.17
N ASN A 94 9.13 8.11 -7.48
CA ASN A 94 10.20 7.51 -8.25
C ASN A 94 11.58 7.98 -7.76
N LEU A 95 11.72 9.29 -7.57
CA LEU A 95 12.96 9.87 -7.06
C LEU A 95 13.28 9.37 -5.65
N ILE A 96 12.29 9.33 -4.76
CA ILE A 96 12.45 8.77 -3.41
C ILE A 96 12.96 7.33 -3.48
N ALA A 97 12.33 6.49 -4.27
CA ALA A 97 12.74 5.10 -4.43
C ALA A 97 14.18 4.95 -4.93
N ARG A 98 14.57 5.74 -5.93
CA ARG A 98 15.94 5.75 -6.47
C ARG A 98 16.97 6.19 -5.42
N LEU A 99 16.66 7.19 -4.63
CA LEU A 99 17.54 7.70 -3.56
C LEU A 99 17.77 6.66 -2.43
N THR A 100 16.87 5.70 -2.27
CA THR A 100 17.07 4.59 -1.31
C THR A 100 18.13 3.60 -1.77
N GLY A 101 18.48 3.59 -3.05
CA GLY A 101 19.40 2.63 -3.65
C GLY A 101 18.80 1.26 -3.96
N ILE A 102 17.48 1.10 -3.86
CA ILE A 102 16.77 -0.13 -4.18
C ILE A 102 16.80 -0.36 -5.69
N LYS A 103 17.14 -1.58 -6.10
CA LYS A 103 17.30 -1.92 -7.51
C LYS A 103 15.99 -2.27 -8.23
N SER A 104 15.07 -2.90 -7.53
CA SER A 104 13.81 -3.38 -8.10
C SER A 104 12.68 -2.39 -7.79
N ILE A 105 12.46 -1.43 -8.69
CA ILE A 105 11.44 -0.40 -8.58
C ILE A 105 10.40 -0.61 -9.66
N TYR A 106 9.15 -0.79 -9.27
CA TYR A 106 8.00 -0.91 -10.15
C TYR A 106 7.05 0.24 -9.89
N GLN A 107 6.62 0.93 -10.94
CA GLN A 107 5.76 2.10 -10.82
C GLN A 107 4.76 2.18 -11.97
N TYR A 108 3.62 2.80 -11.71
CA TYR A 108 2.71 3.24 -12.77
C TYR A 108 3.44 4.08 -13.81
N PRO A 109 3.05 4.00 -15.09
CA PRO A 109 3.57 4.89 -16.10
C PRO A 109 3.46 6.35 -15.66
N LEU A 110 4.56 7.09 -15.77
CA LEU A 110 4.58 8.51 -15.43
C LEU A 110 3.64 9.30 -16.36
N PHE A 111 3.01 10.32 -15.81
CA PHE A 111 2.09 11.21 -16.55
C PHE A 111 0.84 10.52 -17.13
N ARG A 112 0.44 9.41 -16.56
CA ARG A 112 -0.77 8.72 -16.97
C ARG A 112 -2.00 9.61 -16.74
N SER A 113 -2.93 9.61 -17.72
CA SER A 113 -4.22 10.28 -17.60
C SER A 113 -5.08 9.66 -16.48
N LYS A 114 -6.13 10.37 -16.06
CA LYS A 114 -7.06 9.95 -14.99
C LYS A 114 -7.92 8.76 -15.41
N ASP A 115 -7.30 7.59 -15.49
CA ASP A 115 -7.99 6.34 -15.77
C ASP A 115 -8.65 5.77 -14.51
N ASN A 116 -9.50 4.79 -14.72
CA ASN A 116 -10.12 4.05 -13.62
C ASN A 116 -9.04 3.43 -12.71
N ILE A 117 -9.06 3.81 -11.44
CA ILE A 117 -8.08 3.38 -10.42
C ILE A 117 -7.99 1.86 -10.32
N VAL A 118 -9.15 1.18 -10.29
CA VAL A 118 -9.22 -0.28 -10.18
C VAL A 118 -8.55 -0.95 -11.36
N LEU A 119 -8.89 -0.52 -12.57
CA LEU A 119 -8.33 -1.08 -13.80
C LEU A 119 -6.82 -0.84 -13.89
N SER A 120 -6.38 0.37 -13.55
CA SER A 120 -4.96 0.72 -13.56
C SER A 120 -4.15 -0.11 -12.57
N ALA A 121 -4.65 -0.28 -11.36
CA ALA A 121 -4.00 -1.11 -10.35
C ALA A 121 -3.97 -2.59 -10.76
N LYS A 122 -5.05 -3.08 -11.35
CA LYS A 122 -5.15 -4.45 -11.85
C LYS A 122 -4.10 -4.71 -12.92
N ILE A 123 -4.11 -3.94 -14.00
CA ILE A 123 -3.17 -4.11 -15.13
C ILE A 123 -1.72 -4.03 -14.63
N PHE A 124 -1.40 -3.03 -13.85
CA PHE A 124 -0.05 -2.86 -13.29
C PHE A 124 0.40 -4.09 -12.48
N THR A 125 -0.47 -4.61 -11.63
CA THR A 125 -0.15 -5.76 -10.79
C THR A 125 -0.01 -7.03 -11.62
N GLU A 126 -0.96 -7.30 -12.50
CA GLU A 126 -0.95 -8.48 -13.37
C GLU A 126 0.28 -8.53 -14.28
N ASP A 127 0.69 -7.39 -14.84
CA ASP A 127 1.89 -7.29 -15.69
C ASP A 127 3.17 -7.64 -14.90
N ILE A 128 3.24 -7.23 -13.64
CA ILE A 128 4.44 -7.48 -12.82
C ILE A 128 4.50 -8.90 -12.29
N ILE A 129 3.38 -9.43 -11.77
CA ILE A 129 3.34 -10.76 -11.17
C ILE A 129 3.09 -11.87 -12.21
N ASN A 130 2.68 -11.50 -13.42
CA ASN A 130 2.32 -12.41 -14.51
C ASN A 130 1.21 -13.42 -14.12
N GLU A 131 0.21 -12.95 -13.40
CA GLU A 131 -0.94 -13.73 -12.92
C GLU A 131 -2.20 -12.85 -12.93
N VAL A 132 -3.37 -13.46 -13.14
CA VAL A 132 -4.66 -12.76 -13.04
C VAL A 132 -4.99 -12.44 -11.60
N VAL A 133 -5.45 -11.21 -11.34
CA VAL A 133 -5.77 -10.72 -10.00
C VAL A 133 -7.25 -10.38 -9.89
N SER A 134 -7.90 -10.87 -8.82
CA SER A 134 -9.26 -10.45 -8.47
C SER A 134 -9.29 -8.96 -8.12
N THR A 135 -10.39 -8.30 -8.45
CA THR A 135 -10.66 -6.92 -8.05
C THR A 135 -11.43 -6.83 -6.72
N GLU A 136 -11.85 -7.98 -6.18
CA GLU A 136 -12.62 -8.04 -4.95
C GLU A 136 -11.71 -7.93 -3.72
N PRO A 137 -11.93 -6.94 -2.83
CA PRO A 137 -11.17 -6.81 -1.61
C PRO A 137 -11.57 -7.90 -0.61
N ASN A 138 -10.57 -8.50 0.01
CA ASN A 138 -10.76 -9.42 1.13
C ASN A 138 -10.25 -8.73 2.41
N LEU A 139 -11.17 -8.18 3.19
CA LEU A 139 -10.87 -7.56 4.47
C LEU A 139 -10.88 -8.61 5.59
N ILE A 140 -9.75 -8.75 6.27
CA ILE A 140 -9.65 -9.51 7.50
C ILE A 140 -10.03 -8.59 8.65
N ILE A 141 -11.28 -8.71 9.11
CA ILE A 141 -11.80 -7.92 10.23
C ILE A 141 -11.83 -8.81 11.47
N LYS A 142 -11.29 -8.31 12.58
CA LYS A 142 -11.48 -8.93 13.88
C LYS A 142 -12.97 -8.99 14.18
N LYS A 143 -13.52 -10.20 14.32
CA LYS A 143 -14.87 -10.35 14.90
C LYS A 143 -14.76 -9.83 16.33
N THR A 144 -15.23 -8.63 16.56
CA THR A 144 -15.56 -8.18 17.90
C THR A 144 -16.71 -9.10 18.32
N ASP A 145 -16.50 -9.95 19.31
CA ASP A 145 -17.60 -10.64 19.98
C ASP A 145 -18.47 -9.55 20.60
N ASN A 146 -19.38 -9.05 19.81
CA ASN A 146 -20.51 -8.28 20.29
C ASN A 146 -21.44 -9.26 21.01
N ASN A 147 -21.05 -9.68 22.22
CA ASN A 147 -22.00 -9.97 23.26
C ASN A 147 -22.66 -8.67 23.70
N LEU A 148 -23.25 -7.96 22.77
CA LEU A 148 -24.32 -7.03 23.07
C LEU A 148 -25.53 -7.90 23.35
N ASP A 149 -25.68 -8.17 24.65
CA ASP A 149 -26.83 -8.82 25.25
C ASP A 149 -28.12 -8.39 24.57
N ARG A 150 -28.80 -9.39 24.08
CA ARG A 150 -30.22 -9.34 23.75
C ARG A 150 -31.01 -9.12 25.04
N ASN A 151 -30.89 -7.99 25.64
CA ASN A 151 -31.76 -7.57 26.74
C ASN A 151 -32.64 -6.38 26.31
N PHE A 152 -33.28 -6.52 25.16
CA PHE A 152 -34.54 -5.84 24.93
C PHE A 152 -35.69 -6.83 25.22
N LYS A 153 -35.93 -7.08 26.50
CA LYS A 153 -37.24 -7.60 26.95
C LYS A 153 -38.16 -6.39 27.06
N HIS A 154 -39.16 -6.39 26.24
CA HIS A 154 -40.35 -5.61 26.49
C HIS A 154 -41.04 -6.05 27.76
#